data_0df2ddb67679b69339e1fcd482d8aca0
#
_entry.id   0df2ddb67679b69339e1fcd482d8aca0
#
_cell.length_a   1.000
_cell.length_b   1.000
_cell.length_c   1.000
_cell.angle_alpha   90.00
_cell.angle_beta   90.00
_cell.angle_gamma   90.00
#
_symmetry.space_group_name_H-M   'P 1'
#
loop_
_entity.id
_entity.type
_entity.pdbx_description
1 polymer ?
#
loop_
_entity_poly.entity_id
_entity_poly.type
_entity_poly.pdbx_seq_one_letter_code
_entity_poly.pdbx_strand_id
1 'polypeptide(L)'
;MKEISTSSGLGGILNAFRNITKESKRITFVGTPGFCAPFAELIAYPIRDAGKELAFVANLDFDDAKRIVYTSHGMQMAENTDAAADTVAILGGLAMPKISVDVHALKSMIDRILGGDGMLIGVCFMSIFELAGWYDILDFDYMIDTNTSVKILEK
;
A
#
# COMPACT_ATOMS: atom_id res chain seq x y z
N MET A 1 -0.23 -0.03 18.29
CA MET A 1 0.66 0.98 17.67
C MET A 1 0.48 2.35 18.33
N LYS A 2 1.49 3.25 18.27
CA LYS A 2 1.43 4.60 18.88
C LYS A 2 1.25 5.64 17.77
N GLU A 3 0.29 6.56 17.96
CA GLU A 3 0.13 7.70 17.05
C GLU A 3 1.37 8.61 17.11
N ILE A 4 1.95 8.93 15.95
CA ILE A 4 3.13 9.79 15.81
C ILE A 4 2.83 11.11 15.11
N SER A 5 1.77 11.18 14.32
CA SER A 5 1.30 12.42 13.68
C SER A 5 -0.15 12.28 13.23
N THR A 6 -0.84 13.41 13.10
CA THR A 6 -2.19 13.49 12.52
C THR A 6 -2.21 14.53 11.40
N SER A 7 -2.86 14.17 10.30
CA SER A 7 -3.14 15.08 9.19
C SER A 7 -4.53 14.74 8.62
N SER A 8 -5.02 15.51 7.66
CA SER A 8 -6.37 15.33 7.11
C SER A 8 -6.38 15.26 5.59
N GLY A 9 -7.41 14.60 5.06
CA GLY A 9 -7.69 14.51 3.64
C GLY A 9 -6.68 13.67 2.86
N LEU A 10 -6.88 13.59 1.56
CA LEU A 10 -6.02 12.81 0.65
C LEU A 10 -4.57 13.30 0.68
N GLY A 11 -4.35 14.62 0.71
CA GLY A 11 -3.01 15.18 0.82
C GLY A 11 -2.23 14.73 2.05
N GLY A 12 -2.94 14.49 3.17
CA GLY A 12 -2.36 13.92 4.39
C GLY A 12 -1.79 12.52 4.16
N ILE A 13 -2.56 11.64 3.50
CA ILE A 13 -2.12 10.28 3.13
C ILE A 13 -0.87 10.34 2.25
N LEU A 14 -0.92 11.14 1.18
CA LEU A 14 0.16 11.25 0.20
C LEU A 14 1.45 11.78 0.84
N ASN A 15 1.35 12.79 1.69
CA ASN A 15 2.50 13.35 2.41
C ASN A 15 3.06 12.36 3.45
N ALA A 16 2.20 11.67 4.20
CA ALA A 16 2.63 10.64 5.15
C ALA A 16 3.40 9.53 4.45
N PHE A 17 2.86 8.98 3.36
CA PHE A 17 3.51 7.93 2.57
C PHE A 17 4.87 8.39 2.03
N ARG A 18 4.94 9.59 1.41
CA ARG A 18 6.20 10.16 0.91
C ARG A 18 7.26 10.28 2.01
N ASN A 19 6.87 10.73 3.20
CA ASN A 19 7.81 10.94 4.30
C ASN A 19 8.32 9.61 4.87
N ILE A 20 7.43 8.62 5.07
CA ILE A 20 7.79 7.30 5.58
C ILE A 20 8.72 6.57 4.60
N THR A 21 8.47 6.68 3.31
CA THR A 21 9.23 5.97 2.27
C THR A 21 10.44 6.75 1.75
N LYS A 22 10.86 7.82 2.43
CA LYS A 22 11.95 8.68 1.96
C LYS A 22 13.22 7.91 1.60
N GLU A 23 13.64 6.98 2.44
CA GLU A 23 14.86 6.20 2.26
C GLU A 23 14.65 4.90 1.48
N SER A 24 13.40 4.50 1.17
CA SER A 24 13.10 3.31 0.37
C SER A 24 13.61 3.47 -1.05
N LYS A 25 14.12 2.40 -1.62
CA LYS A 25 14.59 2.35 -3.03
C LYS A 25 13.62 1.60 -3.93
N ARG A 26 13.06 0.51 -3.41
CA ARG A 26 12.09 -0.34 -4.11
C ARG A 26 10.87 -0.53 -3.22
N ILE A 27 9.70 -0.20 -3.74
CA ILE A 27 8.44 -0.30 -3.01
C ILE A 27 7.49 -1.19 -3.79
N THR A 28 7.00 -2.25 -3.15
CA THR A 28 5.96 -3.11 -3.71
C THR A 28 4.66 -2.90 -2.95
N PHE A 29 3.65 -2.43 -3.68
CA PHE A 29 2.28 -2.36 -3.20
C PHE A 29 1.62 -3.71 -3.33
N VAL A 30 0.82 -4.11 -2.35
CA VAL A 30 0.01 -5.32 -2.39
C VAL A 30 -1.44 -4.96 -2.12
N GLY A 31 -2.34 -5.36 -2.99
CA GLY A 31 -3.74 -4.98 -2.87
C GLY A 31 -4.66 -5.77 -3.80
N THR A 32 -5.96 -5.53 -3.72
CA THR A 32 -6.93 -6.13 -4.65
C THR A 32 -6.85 -5.44 -6.02
N PRO A 33 -6.98 -6.17 -7.12
CA PRO A 33 -7.11 -5.54 -8.43
C PRO A 33 -8.39 -4.70 -8.51
N GLY A 34 -8.38 -3.68 -9.37
CA GLY A 34 -9.54 -2.81 -9.59
C GLY A 34 -9.76 -1.74 -8.52
N PHE A 35 -9.74 -2.08 -7.24
CA PHE A 35 -9.91 -1.11 -6.15
C PHE A 35 -8.57 -0.57 -5.62
N CYS A 36 -7.66 -1.45 -5.24
CA CYS A 36 -6.37 -1.03 -4.68
C CYS A 36 -5.38 -0.60 -5.75
N ALA A 37 -5.44 -1.15 -6.96
CA ALA A 37 -4.51 -0.81 -8.04
C ALA A 37 -4.51 0.69 -8.38
N PRO A 38 -5.64 1.35 -8.65
CA PRO A 38 -5.67 2.80 -8.89
C PRO A 38 -5.28 3.61 -7.65
N PHE A 39 -5.52 3.08 -6.44
CA PHE A 39 -5.10 3.74 -5.22
C PHE A 39 -3.58 3.65 -5.00
N ALA A 40 -2.95 2.52 -5.37
CA ALA A 40 -1.50 2.39 -5.40
C ALA A 40 -0.86 3.40 -6.37
N GLU A 41 -1.42 3.56 -7.57
CA GLU A 41 -0.98 4.58 -8.53
C GLU A 41 -1.08 5.99 -7.94
N LEU A 42 -2.18 6.30 -7.24
CA LEU A 42 -2.37 7.59 -6.59
C LEU A 42 -1.34 7.84 -5.46
N ILE A 43 -1.09 6.85 -4.60
CA ILE A 43 -0.11 6.96 -3.51
C ILE A 43 1.32 7.04 -4.06
N ALA A 44 1.60 6.41 -5.18
CA ALA A 44 2.89 6.46 -5.85
C ALA A 44 3.20 7.85 -6.45
N TYR A 45 2.19 8.63 -6.77
CA TYR A 45 2.36 9.92 -7.46
C TYR A 45 3.29 10.92 -6.73
N PRO A 46 3.22 11.13 -5.40
CA PRO A 46 4.10 12.07 -4.70
C PRO A 46 5.57 11.68 -4.67
N ILE A 47 5.90 10.44 -5.04
CA ILE A 47 7.29 9.93 -5.09
C ILE A 47 7.77 9.64 -6.52
N ARG A 48 7.02 10.06 -7.55
CA ARG A 48 7.31 9.79 -8.97
C ARG A 48 8.69 10.24 -9.44
N ASP A 49 9.22 11.33 -8.87
CA ASP A 49 10.50 11.91 -9.24
C ASP A 49 11.65 11.51 -8.28
N ALA A 50 11.41 10.57 -7.37
CA ALA A 50 12.37 10.18 -6.34
C ALA A 50 13.34 9.06 -6.79
N GLY A 51 13.30 8.64 -8.03
CA GLY A 51 14.18 7.58 -8.57
C GLY A 51 13.93 6.19 -7.98
N LYS A 52 12.72 5.94 -7.48
CA LYS A 52 12.35 4.66 -6.86
C LYS A 52 11.78 3.68 -7.87
N GLU A 53 12.06 2.40 -7.68
CA GLU A 53 11.37 1.33 -8.40
C GLU A 53 10.07 0.97 -7.68
N LEU A 54 8.96 0.94 -8.42
CA LEU A 54 7.63 0.72 -7.85
C LEU A 54 6.96 -0.46 -8.54
N ALA A 55 6.36 -1.35 -7.77
CA ALA A 55 5.62 -2.50 -8.26
C ALA A 55 4.27 -2.66 -7.55
N PHE A 56 3.35 -3.39 -8.17
CA PHE A 56 2.07 -3.78 -7.61
C PHE A 56 1.87 -5.29 -7.77
N VAL A 57 1.49 -5.95 -6.68
CA VAL A 57 1.09 -7.36 -6.65
C VAL A 57 -0.40 -7.43 -6.35
N ALA A 58 -1.16 -8.06 -7.24
CA ALA A 58 -2.59 -8.28 -7.06
C ALA A 58 -2.83 -9.48 -6.14
N ASN A 59 -3.52 -9.29 -5.03
CA ASN A 59 -3.81 -10.33 -4.05
C ASN A 59 -2.52 -11.07 -3.59
N LEU A 60 -2.37 -12.35 -3.92
CA LEU A 60 -1.21 -13.19 -3.60
C LEU A 60 -0.40 -13.61 -4.84
N ASP A 61 -0.62 -12.95 -5.97
CA ASP A 61 0.01 -13.30 -7.25
C ASP A 61 1.40 -12.66 -7.40
N PHE A 62 2.35 -13.20 -6.62
CA PHE A 62 3.73 -12.73 -6.59
C PHE A 62 4.39 -12.71 -7.97
N ASP A 63 4.11 -13.72 -8.80
CA ASP A 63 4.80 -13.91 -10.09
C ASP A 63 4.23 -13.01 -11.21
N ASP A 64 3.07 -12.36 -10.98
CA ASP A 64 2.46 -11.39 -11.91
C ASP A 64 2.58 -9.93 -11.41
N ALA A 65 3.63 -9.62 -10.68
CA ALA A 65 3.87 -8.24 -10.24
C ALA A 65 3.99 -7.29 -11.44
N LYS A 66 3.32 -6.15 -11.37
CA LYS A 66 3.35 -5.10 -12.41
C LYS A 66 4.18 -3.91 -11.96
N ARG A 67 5.00 -3.38 -12.84
CA ARG A 67 5.70 -2.12 -12.59
C ARG A 67 4.71 -0.96 -12.56
N ILE A 68 4.92 0.00 -11.67
CA ILE A 68 4.20 1.28 -11.70
C ILE A 68 5.16 2.33 -12.26
N VAL A 69 4.75 3.01 -13.34
CA VAL A 69 5.56 4.00 -14.05
C VAL A 69 4.85 5.35 -14.13
N TYR A 70 5.63 6.43 -14.18
CA TYR A 70 5.09 7.77 -14.41
C TYR A 70 4.94 8.03 -15.92
N THR A 71 3.74 8.47 -16.30
CA THR A 71 3.36 8.79 -17.68
C THR A 71 2.78 10.21 -17.76
N SER A 72 2.50 10.67 -18.98
CA SER A 72 1.78 11.94 -19.19
C SER A 72 0.37 11.98 -18.58
N HIS A 73 -0.18 10.83 -18.19
CA HIS A 73 -1.51 10.70 -17.56
C HIS A 73 -1.41 10.33 -16.06
N GLY A 74 -0.23 10.43 -15.44
CA GLY A 74 0.03 10.06 -14.07
C GLY A 74 0.72 8.71 -13.92
N MET A 75 0.65 8.12 -12.73
CA MET A 75 1.20 6.80 -12.48
C MET A 75 0.30 5.73 -13.10
N GLN A 76 0.89 4.74 -13.75
CA GLN A 76 0.15 3.66 -14.41
C GLN A 76 0.87 2.32 -14.25
N MET A 77 0.08 1.25 -14.20
CA MET A 77 0.60 -0.13 -14.30
C MET A 77 1.20 -0.36 -15.69
N ALA A 78 2.33 -1.04 -15.73
CA ALA A 78 3.04 -1.38 -16.95
C ALA A 78 3.36 -2.88 -17.01
N GLU A 79 4.49 -3.24 -17.62
CA GLU A 79 4.93 -4.63 -17.82
C GLU A 79 5.18 -5.37 -16.49
N ASN A 80 5.30 -6.69 -16.58
CA ASN A 80 5.70 -7.52 -15.45
C ASN A 80 7.10 -7.13 -14.95
N THR A 81 7.28 -7.22 -13.64
CA THR A 81 8.55 -6.91 -12.97
C THR A 81 8.76 -7.86 -11.78
N ASP A 82 9.95 -7.81 -11.20
CA ASP A 82 10.24 -8.48 -9.94
C ASP A 82 9.53 -7.75 -8.78
N ALA A 83 8.87 -8.51 -7.92
CA ALA A 83 8.22 -8.00 -6.72
C ALA A 83 9.18 -7.71 -5.56
N ALA A 84 10.44 -8.18 -5.60
CA ALA A 84 11.40 -7.98 -4.52
C ALA A 84 11.60 -6.49 -4.22
N ALA A 85 11.55 -6.11 -2.95
CA ALA A 85 11.59 -4.73 -2.50
C ALA A 85 12.18 -4.60 -1.09
N ASP A 86 12.65 -3.41 -0.73
CA ASP A 86 13.02 -3.05 0.64
C ASP A 86 11.83 -2.52 1.46
N THR A 87 10.72 -2.25 0.78
CA THR A 87 9.50 -1.74 1.43
C THR A 87 8.27 -2.38 0.78
N VAL A 88 7.37 -2.90 1.60
CA VAL A 88 6.05 -3.38 1.19
C VAL A 88 4.97 -2.47 1.76
N ALA A 89 4.06 -2.04 0.91
CA ALA A 89 2.88 -1.27 1.31
C ALA A 89 1.61 -2.09 1.02
N ILE A 90 0.98 -2.65 2.05
CA ILE A 90 -0.28 -3.37 1.88
C ILE A 90 -1.49 -2.45 2.00
N LEU A 91 -2.46 -2.65 1.13
CA LEU A 91 -3.64 -1.80 1.01
C LEU A 91 -4.87 -2.47 1.63
N GLY A 92 -5.63 -1.70 2.36
CA GLY A 92 -6.74 -2.16 3.20
C GLY A 92 -7.84 -2.94 2.49
N GLY A 93 -7.92 -2.84 1.15
CA GLY A 93 -8.84 -3.64 0.36
C GLY A 93 -8.68 -5.17 0.54
N LEU A 94 -7.47 -5.63 0.87
CA LEU A 94 -7.19 -7.05 1.15
C LEU A 94 -7.90 -7.57 2.42
N ALA A 95 -8.11 -6.69 3.41
CA ALA A 95 -8.75 -7.04 4.67
C ALA A 95 -10.27 -6.85 4.67
N MET A 96 -10.86 -6.47 3.52
CA MET A 96 -12.31 -6.31 3.42
C MET A 96 -13.02 -7.65 3.58
N PRO A 97 -14.16 -7.72 4.31
CA PRO A 97 -14.83 -8.98 4.64
C PRO A 97 -15.24 -9.86 3.44
N LYS A 98 -15.43 -9.25 2.27
CA LYS A 98 -15.78 -9.96 1.03
C LYS A 98 -14.56 -10.47 0.24
N ILE A 99 -13.36 -10.09 0.67
CA ILE A 99 -12.10 -10.47 0.03
C ILE A 99 -11.45 -11.51 0.94
N SER A 100 -11.57 -12.77 0.60
CA SER A 100 -11.07 -13.89 1.43
C SER A 100 -9.58 -14.13 1.22
N VAL A 101 -8.73 -13.15 1.51
CA VAL A 101 -7.29 -13.34 1.47
C VAL A 101 -6.82 -14.03 2.75
N ASP A 102 -6.06 -15.11 2.60
CA ASP A 102 -5.39 -15.76 3.72
C ASP A 102 -4.22 -14.88 4.20
N VAL A 103 -4.35 -14.32 5.40
CA VAL A 103 -3.35 -13.41 5.97
C VAL A 103 -2.01 -14.11 6.27
N HIS A 104 -2.00 -15.41 6.55
CA HIS A 104 -0.75 -16.16 6.77
C HIS A 104 -0.01 -16.39 5.44
N ALA A 105 -0.74 -16.68 4.37
CA ALA A 105 -0.17 -16.73 3.03
C ALA A 105 0.34 -15.34 2.58
N LEU A 106 -0.40 -14.27 2.91
CA LEU A 106 0.03 -12.90 2.68
C LEU A 106 1.33 -12.59 3.43
N LYS A 107 1.42 -12.96 4.71
CA LYS A 107 2.65 -12.80 5.50
C LYS A 107 3.84 -13.50 4.84
N SER A 108 3.67 -14.74 4.43
CA SER A 108 4.73 -15.50 3.75
C SER A 108 5.17 -14.83 2.44
N MET A 109 4.23 -14.25 1.69
CA MET A 109 4.55 -13.49 0.48
C MET A 109 5.29 -12.18 0.81
N ILE A 110 4.87 -11.45 1.85
CA ILE A 110 5.57 -10.24 2.32
C ILE A 110 7.01 -10.57 2.69
N ASP A 111 7.24 -11.63 3.48
CA ASP A 111 8.58 -12.07 3.87
C ASP A 111 9.44 -12.42 2.65
N ARG A 112 8.84 -13.02 1.61
CA ARG A 112 9.50 -13.31 0.33
C ARG A 112 9.86 -12.03 -0.43
N ILE A 113 8.98 -11.03 -0.47
CA ILE A 113 9.22 -9.75 -1.15
C ILE A 113 10.37 -9.00 -0.46
N LEU A 114 10.36 -8.94 0.87
CA LEU A 114 11.36 -8.20 1.66
C LEU A 114 12.71 -8.93 1.76
N GLY A 115 12.73 -10.25 1.59
CA GLY A 115 13.98 -11.04 1.65
C GLY A 115 14.63 -11.09 3.04
N GLY A 116 13.90 -10.75 4.09
CA GLY A 116 14.34 -10.78 5.49
C GLY A 116 14.30 -9.42 6.17
N ASP A 117 15.10 -8.46 5.72
CA ASP A 117 15.13 -7.11 6.28
C ASP A 117 14.38 -6.12 5.37
N GLY A 118 13.43 -5.40 5.91
CA GLY A 118 12.67 -4.41 5.15
C GLY A 118 11.55 -3.80 5.97
N MET A 119 10.80 -2.90 5.38
CA MET A 119 9.75 -2.12 6.02
C MET A 119 8.36 -2.56 5.55
N LEU A 120 7.45 -2.83 6.48
CA LEU A 120 6.05 -3.10 6.20
C LEU A 120 5.16 -1.91 6.58
N ILE A 121 4.46 -1.37 5.60
CA ILE A 121 3.51 -0.26 5.76
C ILE A 121 2.09 -0.77 5.49
N GLY A 122 1.15 -0.51 6.40
CA GLY A 122 -0.26 -0.62 6.12
C GLY A 122 -0.84 0.72 5.67
N VAL A 123 -1.66 0.73 4.64
CA VAL A 123 -2.44 1.90 4.22
C VAL A 123 -3.89 1.51 4.12
N CYS A 124 -4.72 2.06 4.98
CA CYS A 124 -6.13 1.66 5.07
C CYS A 124 -7.07 2.82 5.41
N PHE A 125 -8.35 2.48 5.39
CA PHE A 125 -9.43 3.34 5.81
C PHE A 125 -10.23 2.67 6.93
N MET A 126 -10.70 3.47 7.88
CA MET A 126 -11.62 3.04 8.93
C MET A 126 -11.09 1.85 9.76
N SER A 127 -9.80 1.84 10.01
CA SER A 127 -9.11 0.84 10.85
C SER A 127 -9.34 -0.60 10.41
N ILE A 128 -9.47 -0.85 9.11
CA ILE A 128 -9.86 -2.17 8.59
C ILE A 128 -8.88 -3.29 8.98
N PHE A 129 -7.58 -3.01 9.06
CA PHE A 129 -6.59 -4.01 9.48
C PHE A 129 -6.72 -4.39 10.95
N GLU A 130 -7.02 -3.42 11.82
CA GLU A 130 -7.28 -3.67 13.24
C GLU A 130 -8.55 -4.48 13.42
N LEU A 131 -9.65 -4.08 12.74
CA LEU A 131 -10.94 -4.77 12.77
C LEU A 131 -10.85 -6.21 12.25
N ALA A 132 -9.96 -6.48 11.30
CA ALA A 132 -9.68 -7.82 10.77
C ALA A 132 -8.71 -8.64 11.63
N GLY A 133 -8.17 -8.08 12.73
CA GLY A 133 -7.20 -8.74 13.60
C GLY A 133 -5.81 -8.92 13.01
N TRP A 134 -5.46 -8.16 11.96
CA TRP A 134 -4.20 -8.32 11.26
C TRP A 134 -3.00 -7.76 12.03
N TYR A 135 -3.20 -6.89 13.02
CA TYR A 135 -2.14 -6.38 13.91
C TYR A 135 -1.47 -7.48 14.75
N ASP A 136 -2.20 -8.58 15.02
CA ASP A 136 -1.68 -9.71 15.77
C ASP A 136 -0.85 -10.68 14.89
N ILE A 137 -0.93 -10.54 13.56
CA ILE A 137 -0.34 -11.46 12.59
C ILE A 137 0.78 -10.80 11.80
N LEU A 138 0.58 -9.55 11.39
CA LEU A 138 1.53 -8.77 10.58
C LEU A 138 2.24 -7.74 11.45
N ASP A 139 3.56 -7.72 11.38
CA ASP A 139 4.41 -6.80 12.14
C ASP A 139 4.60 -5.50 11.35
N PHE A 140 3.62 -4.60 11.45
CA PHE A 140 3.66 -3.32 10.77
C PHE A 140 4.65 -2.35 11.42
N ASP A 141 5.59 -1.83 10.65
CA ASP A 141 6.44 -0.71 11.05
C ASP A 141 5.65 0.60 11.09
N TYR A 142 4.80 0.83 10.10
CA TYR A 142 3.95 2.00 10.00
C TYR A 142 2.54 1.67 9.56
N MET A 143 1.60 2.45 10.06
CA MET A 143 0.19 2.40 9.65
C MET A 143 -0.29 3.79 9.26
N ILE A 144 -0.76 3.93 8.04
CA ILE A 144 -1.49 5.12 7.57
C ILE A 144 -2.97 4.73 7.57
N ASP A 145 -3.66 5.09 8.64
CA ASP A 145 -5.10 4.84 8.77
C ASP A 145 -5.88 6.15 8.60
N THR A 146 -6.87 6.13 7.74
CA THR A 146 -7.63 7.32 7.36
C THR A 146 -9.11 7.18 7.68
N ASN A 147 -9.62 8.12 8.44
CA ASN A 147 -11.05 8.31 8.62
C ASN A 147 -11.56 9.39 7.66
N THR A 148 -12.56 9.06 6.86
CA THR A 148 -13.14 9.99 5.90
C THR A 148 -14.60 10.29 6.21
N SER A 149 -14.99 11.57 6.20
CA SER A 149 -16.38 11.98 6.22
C SER A 149 -16.81 12.44 4.82
N VAL A 150 -18.02 12.06 4.42
CA VAL A 150 -18.61 12.47 3.13
C VAL A 150 -19.79 13.38 3.40
N LYS A 151 -19.85 14.51 2.69
CA LYS A 151 -21.02 15.41 2.71
C LYS A 151 -21.64 15.44 1.30
N ILE A 152 -22.94 15.26 1.24
CA ILE A 152 -23.71 15.47 0.03
C ILE A 152 -24.46 16.80 0.19
N LEU A 153 -24.31 17.67 -0.78
CA LEU A 153 -24.98 18.97 -0.82
C LEU A 153 -25.90 19.00 -2.02
N GLU A 154 -27.13 19.44 -1.81
CA GLU A 154 -28.13 19.69 -2.87
C GLU A 154 -28.47 21.19 -2.93
N LYS A 155 -28.82 21.72 -4.11
CA LYS A 155 -29.20 23.12 -4.33
C LYS A 155 -30.65 23.32 -4.00
#